data_5d217d46027ee809ad60288848191440
#
_entry.id   5d217d46027ee809ad60288848191440
#
_cell.length_a   1.000
_cell.length_b   1.000
_cell.length_c   1.000
_cell.angle_alpha   90.00
_cell.angle_beta   90.00
_cell.angle_gamma   90.00
#
_symmetry.space_group_name_H-M   'P 1'
#
loop_
_entity.id
_entity.type
_entity.pdbx_description
1 polymer ?
#
loop_
_entity_poly.entity_id
_entity_poly.type
_entity_poly.pdbx_seq_one_letter_code
_entity_poly.pdbx_strand_id
1 'polypeptide(L)'
;MSDSTLPAMPVGYEDALLRAAVFDRSQRVRLEMTGTDRRSFLHNFCTNEVRGLPEGASCEAFLLNVKGRILGHILVSAEEDRLWIETAPDQAAPLLEHLEKYHLLEDFQLTDRSAETGELYLTGPDAVARLGASGLDVSSLKLFQNGRFRLGESGEV
;
A
#
# COMPACT_ATOMS: atom_id res chain seq x y z
N MET A 1 43.07 16.69 1.06
CA MET A 1 41.91 17.16 0.31
C MET A 1 41.17 15.89 -0.12
N SER A 2 40.17 15.49 0.62
CA SER A 2 39.33 14.32 0.25
C SER A 2 38.37 14.78 -0.83
N ASP A 3 38.54 14.25 -2.02
CA ASP A 3 37.65 14.40 -3.15
C ASP A 3 36.32 13.68 -2.79
N SER A 4 35.34 14.45 -2.28
CA SER A 4 34.00 13.93 -2.01
C SER A 4 33.22 13.94 -3.34
N THR A 5 33.51 12.96 -4.18
CA THR A 5 32.70 12.68 -5.36
C THR A 5 31.31 12.26 -4.85
N LEU A 6 30.31 13.12 -5.04
CA LEU A 6 28.92 12.76 -4.77
C LEU A 6 28.58 11.51 -5.59
N PRO A 7 27.86 10.55 -5.02
CA PRO A 7 27.43 9.36 -5.76
C PRO A 7 26.64 9.79 -6.99
N ALA A 8 26.84 9.08 -8.10
CA ALA A 8 26.07 9.31 -9.32
C ALA A 8 24.57 9.23 -9.02
N MET A 9 23.80 10.15 -9.58
CA MET A 9 22.35 10.18 -9.41
C MET A 9 21.76 8.87 -9.94
N PRO A 10 20.80 8.26 -9.21
CA PRO A 10 20.12 7.05 -9.69
C PRO A 10 19.44 7.28 -11.04
N VAL A 11 19.38 6.24 -11.87
CA VAL A 11 18.65 6.27 -13.13
C VAL A 11 17.18 6.65 -12.87
N GLY A 12 16.65 7.58 -13.68
CA GLY A 12 15.27 8.07 -13.55
C GLY A 12 15.05 9.17 -12.49
N TYR A 13 16.08 9.58 -11.75
CA TYR A 13 15.95 10.63 -10.74
C TYR A 13 15.54 11.98 -11.34
N GLU A 14 16.17 12.40 -12.44
CA GLU A 14 15.81 13.64 -13.13
C GLU A 14 14.41 13.58 -13.72
N ASP A 15 13.99 12.42 -14.27
CA ASP A 15 12.64 12.25 -14.79
C ASP A 15 11.61 12.30 -13.66
N ALA A 16 11.90 11.75 -12.49
CA ALA A 16 11.05 11.84 -11.32
C ALA A 16 10.85 13.28 -10.82
N LEU A 17 11.87 14.14 -10.97
CA LEU A 17 11.78 15.55 -10.56
C LEU A 17 11.14 16.45 -11.61
N LEU A 18 11.43 16.22 -12.90
CA LEU A 18 11.12 17.17 -13.96
C LEU A 18 9.98 16.76 -14.88
N ARG A 19 9.61 15.49 -14.89
CA ARG A 19 8.62 14.88 -15.80
C ARG A 19 7.74 13.86 -15.10
N ALA A 20 8.02 12.57 -15.33
CA ALA A 20 7.41 11.45 -14.66
C ALA A 20 8.35 10.24 -14.68
N ALA A 21 8.38 9.48 -13.61
CA ALA A 21 9.09 8.23 -13.52
C ALA A 21 8.20 7.14 -12.92
N VAL A 22 8.38 5.90 -13.39
CA VAL A 22 7.70 4.70 -12.88
C VAL A 22 8.73 3.81 -12.22
N PHE A 23 8.43 3.36 -11.02
CA PHE A 23 9.25 2.40 -10.28
C PHE A 23 8.41 1.15 -10.01
N ASP A 24 8.97 0.00 -10.39
CA ASP A 24 8.38 -1.29 -10.03
C ASP A 24 8.65 -1.56 -8.55
N ARG A 25 7.57 -1.70 -7.78
CA ARG A 25 7.57 -2.01 -6.36
C ARG A 25 6.83 -3.31 -6.06
N SER A 26 6.66 -4.18 -7.06
CA SER A 26 5.92 -5.44 -6.95
C SER A 26 6.51 -6.42 -5.92
N GLN A 27 7.73 -6.17 -5.40
CA GLN A 27 8.29 -6.89 -4.27
C GLN A 27 7.64 -6.54 -2.92
N ARG A 28 6.79 -5.49 -2.86
CA ARG A 28 6.06 -5.16 -1.62
C ARG A 28 5.02 -6.22 -1.32
N VAL A 29 4.80 -6.41 -0.03
CA VAL A 29 3.78 -7.33 0.46
C VAL A 29 2.41 -6.69 0.39
N ARG A 30 1.42 -7.45 -0.10
CA ARG A 30 0.02 -7.03 -0.12
C ARG A 30 -0.86 -8.11 0.51
N LEU A 31 -1.44 -7.79 1.67
CA LEU A 31 -2.35 -8.67 2.39
C LEU A 31 -3.79 -8.18 2.20
N GLU A 32 -4.70 -9.13 1.99
CA GLU A 32 -6.14 -8.90 1.96
C GLU A 32 -6.74 -9.32 3.30
N MET A 33 -7.53 -8.44 3.91
CA MET A 33 -8.26 -8.73 5.14
C MET A 33 -9.76 -8.55 4.92
N THR A 34 -10.52 -9.64 5.03
CA THR A 34 -11.99 -9.69 4.86
C THR A 34 -12.68 -10.03 6.17
N GLY A 35 -14.04 -10.07 6.18
CA GLY A 35 -14.84 -10.38 7.37
C GLY A 35 -15.35 -9.13 8.09
N THR A 36 -16.35 -9.32 8.96
CA THR A 36 -17.07 -8.21 9.60
C THR A 36 -16.22 -7.49 10.65
N ASP A 37 -15.30 -8.19 11.30
CA ASP A 37 -14.48 -7.65 12.38
C ASP A 37 -13.12 -7.09 11.90
N ARG A 38 -12.82 -7.15 10.58
CA ARG A 38 -11.54 -6.72 10.00
C ARG A 38 -11.07 -5.34 10.47
N ARG A 39 -11.97 -4.36 10.51
CA ARG A 39 -11.66 -2.98 10.87
C ARG A 39 -11.37 -2.83 12.37
N SER A 40 -12.24 -3.39 13.21
CA SER A 40 -12.11 -3.33 14.66
C SER A 40 -10.91 -4.11 15.15
N PHE A 41 -10.66 -5.27 14.55
CA PHE A 41 -9.49 -6.09 14.88
C PHE A 41 -8.18 -5.36 14.53
N LEU A 42 -7.99 -4.96 13.26
CA LEU A 42 -6.75 -4.30 12.84
C LEU A 42 -6.49 -3.00 13.60
N HIS A 43 -7.56 -2.23 13.90
CA HIS A 43 -7.46 -1.00 14.67
C HIS A 43 -6.78 -1.20 16.05
N ASN A 44 -7.02 -2.33 16.70
CA ASN A 44 -6.45 -2.62 18.02
C ASN A 44 -4.94 -2.87 18.00
N PHE A 45 -4.35 -3.12 16.84
CA PHE A 45 -2.94 -3.43 16.67
C PHE A 45 -2.14 -2.34 15.96
N CYS A 46 -2.77 -1.26 15.53
CA CYS A 46 -2.07 -0.21 14.77
C CYS A 46 -2.24 1.18 15.37
N THR A 47 -1.37 2.11 14.93
CA THR A 47 -1.26 3.45 15.49
C THR A 47 -2.20 4.48 14.89
N ASN A 48 -3.03 4.11 13.89
CA ASN A 48 -3.95 5.03 13.24
C ASN A 48 -5.40 4.53 13.33
N GLU A 49 -6.37 5.43 13.04
CA GLU A 49 -7.79 5.12 13.06
C GLU A 49 -8.19 4.32 11.80
N VAL A 50 -8.35 3.01 11.97
CA VAL A 50 -8.78 2.09 10.90
C VAL A 50 -10.26 1.73 11.03
N ARG A 51 -10.80 1.74 12.25
CA ARG A 51 -12.21 1.37 12.50
C ARG A 51 -13.17 2.25 11.72
N GLY A 52 -12.95 3.56 11.75
CA GLY A 52 -13.77 4.55 11.06
C GLY A 52 -13.23 4.96 9.68
N LEU A 53 -12.21 4.28 9.14
CA LEU A 53 -11.63 4.63 7.83
C LEU A 53 -12.69 4.50 6.73
N PRO A 54 -13.07 5.59 6.03
CA PRO A 54 -14.10 5.52 5.00
C PRO A 54 -13.69 4.61 3.83
N GLU A 55 -14.67 4.05 3.14
CA GLU A 55 -14.44 3.39 1.86
C GLU A 55 -13.81 4.37 0.86
N GLY A 56 -12.84 3.88 0.06
CA GLY A 56 -12.06 4.70 -0.85
C GLY A 56 -10.99 5.57 -0.16
N ALA A 57 -10.82 5.44 1.16
CA ALA A 57 -9.75 6.12 1.88
C ALA A 57 -8.62 5.15 2.27
N SER A 58 -7.45 5.73 2.49
CA SER A 58 -6.26 5.02 2.96
C SER A 58 -5.64 5.76 4.13
N CYS A 59 -4.87 5.06 4.96
CA CYS A 59 -4.05 5.67 6.00
C CYS A 59 -2.76 4.89 6.22
N GLU A 60 -1.72 5.61 6.59
CA GLU A 60 -0.48 4.99 7.07
C GLU A 60 -0.58 4.70 8.57
N ALA A 61 -0.04 3.58 8.99
CA ALA A 61 0.03 3.20 10.39
C ALA A 61 1.29 2.37 10.68
N PHE A 62 1.63 2.26 11.94
CA PHE A 62 2.56 1.24 12.41
C PHE A 62 1.80 0.12 13.08
N LEU A 63 2.10 -1.12 12.71
CA LEU A 63 1.62 -2.29 13.44
C LEU A 63 2.49 -2.47 14.69
N LEU A 64 1.85 -2.71 15.82
CA LEU A 64 2.50 -2.82 17.12
C LEU A 64 2.27 -4.19 17.74
N ASN A 65 3.22 -4.64 18.54
CA ASN A 65 2.99 -5.74 19.46
C ASN A 65 2.34 -5.25 20.77
N VAL A 66 1.96 -6.18 21.64
CA VAL A 66 1.32 -5.88 22.94
C VAL A 66 2.18 -5.04 23.91
N LYS A 67 3.48 -4.88 23.62
CA LYS A 67 4.41 -4.02 24.39
C LYS A 67 4.60 -2.64 23.74
N GLY A 68 3.82 -2.33 22.68
CA GLY A 68 3.93 -1.07 21.95
C GLY A 68 5.17 -0.96 21.04
N ARG A 69 5.85 -2.06 20.75
CA ARG A 69 6.97 -2.06 19.80
C ARG A 69 6.47 -2.15 18.37
N ILE A 70 7.04 -1.34 17.48
CA ILE A 70 6.76 -1.37 16.05
C ILE A 70 7.22 -2.71 15.47
N LEU A 71 6.32 -3.38 14.77
CA LEU A 71 6.57 -4.60 13.99
C LEU A 71 6.75 -4.29 12.52
N GLY A 72 6.01 -3.32 12.00
CA GLY A 72 6.12 -2.90 10.61
C GLY A 72 5.37 -1.60 10.35
N HIS A 73 5.76 -0.91 9.27
CA HIS A 73 5.01 0.18 8.68
C HIS A 73 4.02 -0.39 7.68
N ILE A 74 2.78 0.01 7.76
CA ILE A 74 1.69 -0.45 6.88
C ILE A 74 0.95 0.72 6.24
N LEU A 75 0.53 0.55 5.00
CA LEU A 75 -0.50 1.37 4.37
C LEU A 75 -1.79 0.55 4.34
N VAL A 76 -2.85 1.08 4.92
CA VAL A 76 -4.17 0.44 4.95
C VAL A 76 -5.08 1.17 3.99
N SER A 77 -5.68 0.45 3.05
CA SER A 77 -6.67 0.97 2.11
C SER A 77 -8.01 0.27 2.33
N ALA A 78 -9.07 1.05 2.52
CA ALA A 78 -10.40 0.53 2.80
C ALA A 78 -11.24 0.42 1.52
N GLU A 79 -11.78 -0.78 1.28
CA GLU A 79 -12.83 -1.05 0.31
C GLU A 79 -14.11 -1.50 1.04
N GLU A 80 -15.19 -1.68 0.29
CA GLU A 80 -16.51 -2.05 0.83
C GLU A 80 -16.44 -3.33 1.68
N ASP A 81 -15.83 -4.39 1.15
CA ASP A 81 -15.82 -5.73 1.73
C ASP A 81 -14.47 -6.15 2.33
N ARG A 82 -13.41 -5.33 2.16
CA ARG A 82 -12.05 -5.68 2.58
C ARG A 82 -11.20 -4.49 3.00
N LEU A 83 -10.09 -4.79 3.64
CA LEU A 83 -8.94 -3.92 3.79
C LEU A 83 -7.78 -4.50 2.99
N TRP A 84 -7.06 -3.64 2.28
CA TRP A 84 -5.72 -3.95 1.78
C TRP A 84 -4.69 -3.43 2.77
N ILE A 85 -3.70 -4.25 3.06
CA ILE A 85 -2.59 -3.91 3.95
C ILE A 85 -1.30 -4.09 3.15
N GLU A 86 -0.63 -2.99 2.87
CA GLU A 86 0.64 -2.99 2.15
C GLU A 86 1.80 -2.73 3.10
N THR A 87 2.90 -3.45 2.93
CA THR A 87 4.07 -3.31 3.77
C THR A 87 5.37 -3.59 3.01
N ALA A 88 6.49 -3.51 3.71
CA ALA A 88 7.81 -3.77 3.15
C ALA A 88 7.96 -5.22 2.68
N PRO A 89 8.88 -5.51 1.74
CA PRO A 89 9.23 -6.88 1.36
C PRO A 89 9.55 -7.73 2.59
N ASP A 90 9.30 -9.03 2.48
CA ASP A 90 9.59 -10.04 3.52
C ASP A 90 8.84 -9.86 4.86
N GLN A 91 7.86 -8.95 4.93
CA GLN A 91 7.08 -8.72 6.15
C GLN A 91 5.76 -9.51 6.20
N ALA A 92 5.38 -10.24 5.14
CA ALA A 92 4.11 -11.00 5.12
C ALA A 92 4.03 -12.01 6.27
N ALA A 93 4.96 -12.95 6.33
CA ALA A 93 4.93 -14.02 7.31
C ALA A 93 4.97 -13.51 8.77
N PRO A 94 5.86 -12.58 9.16
CA PRO A 94 5.85 -12.02 10.52
C PRO A 94 4.55 -11.30 10.89
N LEU A 95 3.92 -10.57 9.95
CA LEU A 95 2.68 -9.85 10.23
C LEU A 95 1.49 -10.80 10.31
N LEU A 96 1.41 -11.79 9.41
CA LEU A 96 0.39 -12.85 9.46
C LEU A 96 0.47 -13.60 10.78
N GLU A 97 1.65 -14.13 11.14
CA GLU A 97 1.87 -14.85 12.39
C GLU A 97 1.47 -14.01 13.60
N HIS A 98 1.83 -12.71 13.60
CA HIS A 98 1.49 -11.83 14.71
C HIS A 98 -0.02 -11.62 14.84
N LEU A 99 -0.73 -11.34 13.76
CA LEU A 99 -2.17 -11.08 13.78
C LEU A 99 -2.97 -12.36 14.08
N GLU A 100 -2.60 -13.47 13.45
CA GLU A 100 -3.24 -14.79 13.69
C GLU A 100 -3.07 -15.26 15.15
N LYS A 101 -1.97 -14.92 15.80
CA LYS A 101 -1.76 -15.25 17.22
C LYS A 101 -2.84 -14.70 18.14
N TYR A 102 -3.47 -13.57 17.78
CA TYR A 102 -4.50 -12.90 18.56
C TYR A 102 -5.91 -13.09 17.97
N HIS A 103 -6.04 -13.86 16.90
CA HIS A 103 -7.29 -14.25 16.31
C HIS A 103 -7.94 -15.34 17.16
N LEU A 104 -9.00 -15.01 17.89
CA LEU A 104 -9.69 -15.95 18.79
C LEU A 104 -11.11 -16.25 18.32
N LEU A 105 -11.94 -15.24 18.19
CA LEU A 105 -13.39 -15.38 17.89
C LEU A 105 -13.85 -14.37 16.84
N GLU A 106 -12.99 -13.46 16.45
CA GLU A 106 -13.32 -12.40 15.51
C GLU A 106 -13.56 -12.96 14.10
N ASP A 107 -14.59 -12.46 13.44
CA ASP A 107 -14.90 -12.78 12.04
C ASP A 107 -14.01 -11.99 11.10
N PHE A 108 -12.81 -12.51 10.83
CA PHE A 108 -11.96 -12.03 9.75
C PHE A 108 -11.14 -13.16 9.11
N GLN A 109 -10.69 -12.90 7.90
CA GLN A 109 -9.72 -13.74 7.20
C GLN A 109 -8.60 -12.85 6.65
N LEU A 110 -7.36 -13.29 6.82
CA LEU A 110 -6.17 -12.61 6.33
C LEU A 110 -5.44 -13.48 5.32
N THR A 111 -5.22 -12.96 4.11
CA THR A 111 -4.65 -13.72 2.98
C THR A 111 -3.51 -12.93 2.35
N ASP A 112 -2.37 -13.58 2.10
CA ASP A 112 -1.29 -12.99 1.31
C ASP A 112 -1.64 -13.05 -0.18
N ARG A 113 -1.73 -11.87 -0.81
CA ARG A 113 -2.01 -11.66 -2.23
C ARG A 113 -0.82 -11.09 -3.00
N SER A 114 0.36 -11.09 -2.39
CA SER A 114 1.56 -10.48 -2.98
C SER A 114 1.91 -11.09 -4.34
N ALA A 115 1.76 -12.40 -4.49
CA ALA A 115 2.05 -13.08 -5.75
C ALA A 115 1.01 -12.84 -6.86
N GLU A 116 -0.18 -12.34 -6.51
CA GLU A 116 -1.29 -12.09 -7.45
C GLU A 116 -1.35 -10.62 -7.90
N THR A 117 -0.50 -9.76 -7.33
CA THR A 117 -0.55 -8.31 -7.55
C THR A 117 0.82 -7.75 -7.91
N GLY A 118 0.83 -6.71 -8.74
CA GLY A 118 2.01 -5.88 -8.97
C GLY A 118 1.77 -4.47 -8.43
N GLU A 119 2.83 -3.79 -7.99
CA GLU A 119 2.78 -2.40 -7.55
C GLU A 119 3.70 -1.55 -8.43
N LEU A 120 3.14 -0.53 -9.05
CA LEU A 120 3.88 0.48 -9.77
C LEU A 120 3.75 1.82 -9.04
N TYR A 121 4.86 2.41 -8.68
CA TYR A 121 4.92 3.75 -8.10
C TYR A 121 5.23 4.76 -9.20
N LEU A 122 4.25 5.61 -9.51
CA LEU A 122 4.40 6.70 -10.47
C LEU A 122 4.56 8.02 -9.73
N THR A 123 5.57 8.80 -10.09
CA THR A 123 5.88 10.08 -9.46
C THR A 123 6.31 11.12 -10.49
N GLY A 124 6.29 12.38 -10.10
CA GLY A 124 6.71 13.52 -10.92
C GLY A 124 5.58 14.45 -11.33
N PRO A 125 5.89 15.68 -11.77
CA PRO A 125 4.89 16.69 -12.10
C PRO A 125 3.92 16.27 -13.22
N ASP A 126 4.35 15.44 -14.16
CA ASP A 126 3.53 14.97 -15.28
C ASP A 126 2.81 13.63 -14.99
N ALA A 127 2.93 13.06 -13.78
CA ALA A 127 2.44 11.72 -13.45
C ALA A 127 0.94 11.55 -13.72
N VAL A 128 0.12 12.48 -13.24
CA VAL A 128 -1.35 12.45 -13.44
C VAL A 128 -1.73 12.57 -14.92
N ALA A 129 -1.05 13.48 -15.65
CA ALA A 129 -1.30 13.67 -17.08
C ALA A 129 -0.95 12.41 -17.89
N ARG A 130 0.15 11.71 -17.52
CA ARG A 130 0.56 10.45 -18.16
C ARG A 130 -0.44 9.33 -17.92
N LEU A 131 -0.97 9.21 -16.69
CA LEU A 131 -2.04 8.24 -16.39
C LEU A 131 -3.30 8.55 -17.19
N GLY A 132 -3.73 9.82 -17.24
CA GLY A 132 -4.86 10.23 -18.07
C GLY A 132 -4.68 9.89 -19.55
N ALA A 133 -3.49 10.11 -20.10
CA ALA A 133 -3.17 9.75 -21.50
C ALA A 133 -3.19 8.23 -21.76
N SER A 134 -2.98 7.40 -20.74
CA SER A 134 -3.14 5.93 -20.84
C SER A 134 -4.56 5.43 -20.52
N GLY A 135 -5.52 6.35 -20.36
CA GLY A 135 -6.92 5.99 -20.11
C GLY A 135 -7.31 5.87 -18.64
N LEU A 136 -6.40 6.21 -17.71
CA LEU A 136 -6.66 6.20 -16.28
C LEU A 136 -6.79 7.63 -15.75
N ASP A 137 -8.02 8.14 -15.69
CA ASP A 137 -8.26 9.46 -15.09
C ASP A 137 -8.30 9.37 -13.57
N VAL A 138 -7.20 9.75 -12.95
CA VAL A 138 -7.03 9.83 -11.49
C VAL A 138 -7.06 11.27 -10.96
N SER A 139 -7.44 12.23 -11.79
CA SER A 139 -7.40 13.67 -11.44
C SER A 139 -8.30 14.05 -10.27
N SER A 140 -9.34 13.27 -10.01
CA SER A 140 -10.26 13.46 -8.89
C SER A 140 -9.76 12.92 -7.56
N LEU A 141 -8.74 12.04 -7.56
CA LEU A 141 -8.20 11.45 -6.34
C LEU A 141 -7.40 12.48 -5.55
N LYS A 142 -7.64 12.52 -4.25
CA LYS A 142 -6.88 13.32 -3.29
C LYS A 142 -5.87 12.45 -2.54
N LEU A 143 -5.01 13.10 -1.77
CA LEU A 143 -4.06 12.41 -0.90
C LEU A 143 -4.79 11.39 0.00
N PHE A 144 -4.24 10.18 0.09
CA PHE A 144 -4.84 9.05 0.80
C PHE A 144 -6.23 8.62 0.33
N GLN A 145 -6.57 8.88 -0.92
CA GLN A 145 -7.72 8.24 -1.58
C GLN A 145 -7.27 7.11 -2.49
N ASN A 146 -8.10 6.09 -2.57
CA ASN A 146 -7.94 4.97 -3.49
C ASN A 146 -9.17 4.84 -4.39
N GLY A 147 -9.03 4.11 -5.49
CA GLY A 147 -10.12 3.83 -6.42
C GLY A 147 -9.74 2.69 -7.36
N ARG A 148 -10.74 2.03 -7.92
CA ARG A 148 -10.56 0.99 -8.93
C ARG A 148 -10.76 1.55 -10.32
N PHE A 149 -9.80 1.31 -11.19
CA PHE A 149 -9.80 1.75 -12.57
C PHE A 149 -9.49 0.55 -13.46
N ARG A 150 -10.04 0.54 -14.70
CA ARG A 150 -9.71 -0.47 -15.70
C ARG A 150 -8.80 0.13 -16.76
N LEU A 151 -7.70 -0.53 -17.06
CA LEU A 151 -6.81 -0.21 -18.16
C LEU A 151 -7.33 -0.90 -19.44
N GLY A 152 -8.01 -0.14 -20.33
CA GLY A 152 -8.33 -0.57 -21.68
C GLY A 152 -9.16 -1.85 -21.82
N GLU A 153 -9.57 -2.18 -23.09
CA GLU A 153 -10.27 -3.43 -23.40
C GLU A 153 -9.34 -4.64 -23.67
N SER A 154 -8.06 -4.51 -23.42
CA SER A 154 -7.09 -5.59 -23.68
C SER A 154 -6.24 -5.85 -22.46
N GLY A 155 -6.72 -6.76 -21.65
CA GLY A 155 -5.92 -7.30 -20.56
C GLY A 155 -6.76 -7.79 -19.39
N GLU A 156 -7.41 -8.94 -19.55
CA GLU A 156 -7.50 -9.85 -18.42
C GLU A 156 -6.04 -10.23 -18.07
N VAL A 157 -5.54 -9.70 -17.00
CA VAL A 157 -4.36 -10.21 -16.33
C VAL A 157 -4.75 -10.47 -14.89
#